data_534f026f90f2a6f35e9111156a1c7ef1
#
_entry.id   534f026f90f2a6f35e9111156a1c7ef1
#
_cell.length_a   1.000
_cell.length_b   1.000
_cell.length_c   1.000
_cell.angle_alpha   90.00
_cell.angle_beta   90.00
_cell.angle_gamma   90.00
#
_symmetry.space_group_name_H-M   'P 1'
#
loop_
_entity.id
_entity.type
_entity.pdbx_description
1 polymer ?
#
loop_
_entity_poly.entity_id
_entity_poly.type
_entity_poly.pdbx_seq_one_letter_code
_entity_poly.pdbx_strand_id
1 'polypeptide(L)'
;SATGAISTKKGVVEGTAGHIKNWINSPIRQVMEQEFHIPTEVLNDANAAALGEAWIGAAKGKKDVVVVTIGTGVGGGILMNGKILLGASGFAGELGHIPVQYEGEMCTCGNRGCLEHYGSTSALVRKVRWAIQEGAIAGAADTPVDGRWIFAQATTGNVVVQKILQEWIE
;
A
#
# COMPACT_ATOMS: atom_id res chain seq x y z
N SER A 1 10.57 1.46 -9.83
CA SER A 1 9.47 0.63 -9.32
C SER A 1 8.16 0.97 -10.02
N ALA A 2 7.21 0.07 -9.97
CA ALA A 2 5.89 0.25 -10.56
C ALA A 2 4.81 -0.35 -9.64
N THR A 3 3.65 0.29 -9.60
CA THR A 3 2.51 -0.22 -8.84
C THR A 3 1.84 -1.39 -9.54
N GLY A 4 1.31 -2.33 -8.77
CA GLY A 4 0.60 -3.51 -9.24
C GLY A 4 1.44 -4.77 -9.27
N ALA A 5 0.88 -5.79 -9.89
CA ALA A 5 1.52 -7.09 -10.09
C ALA A 5 2.56 -6.98 -11.22
N ILE A 6 3.83 -7.16 -10.89
CA ILE A 6 4.94 -6.97 -11.82
C ILE A 6 5.60 -8.31 -12.13
N SER A 7 5.67 -8.65 -13.41
CA SER A 7 6.54 -9.72 -13.87
C SER A 7 7.97 -9.21 -13.94
N THR A 8 8.75 -9.43 -12.91
CA THR A 8 10.17 -9.04 -12.87
C THR A 8 10.95 -9.67 -14.01
N LYS A 9 10.64 -10.92 -14.37
CA LYS A 9 11.30 -11.63 -15.48
C LYS A 9 11.07 -10.96 -16.83
N LYS A 10 9.83 -10.54 -17.11
CA LYS A 10 9.45 -9.90 -18.38
C LYS A 10 9.64 -8.37 -18.35
N GLY A 11 9.64 -7.76 -17.19
CA GLY A 11 9.67 -6.30 -17.00
C GLY A 11 8.37 -5.62 -17.39
N VAL A 12 7.21 -6.32 -17.20
CA VAL A 12 5.88 -5.84 -17.57
C VAL A 12 4.92 -5.85 -16.39
N VAL A 13 3.85 -5.08 -16.47
CA VAL A 13 2.74 -5.11 -15.52
C VAL A 13 1.78 -6.24 -15.90
N GLU A 14 1.55 -7.19 -15.02
CA GLU A 14 0.63 -8.33 -15.24
C GLU A 14 -0.75 -8.11 -14.58
N GLY A 15 -0.84 -7.21 -13.59
CA GLY A 15 -2.09 -6.92 -12.90
C GLY A 15 -2.08 -5.57 -12.20
N THR A 16 -3.27 -5.00 -11.95
CA THR A 16 -3.42 -3.70 -11.29
C THR A 16 -4.75 -3.60 -10.57
N ALA A 17 -4.81 -2.78 -9.51
CA ALA A 17 -6.04 -2.39 -8.84
C ALA A 17 -6.89 -1.37 -9.64
N GLY A 18 -6.50 -1.03 -10.87
CA GLY A 18 -7.29 -0.17 -11.76
C GLY A 18 -7.04 1.33 -11.63
N HIS A 19 -6.06 1.77 -10.85
CA HIS A 19 -5.75 3.20 -10.68
C HIS A 19 -5.18 3.88 -11.91
N ILE A 20 -4.52 3.12 -12.80
CA ILE A 20 -3.92 3.62 -14.03
C ILE A 20 -4.59 2.93 -15.22
N LYS A 21 -5.16 3.72 -16.12
CA LYS A 21 -5.77 3.20 -17.36
C LYS A 21 -4.71 2.59 -18.27
N ASN A 22 -5.04 1.47 -18.92
CA ASN A 22 -4.16 0.77 -19.87
C ASN A 22 -2.79 0.34 -19.27
N TRP A 23 -2.74 0.16 -17.94
CA TRP A 23 -1.50 -0.18 -17.23
C TRP A 23 -1.07 -1.63 -17.43
N ILE A 24 -2.01 -2.57 -17.55
CA ILE A 24 -1.73 -3.99 -17.80
C ILE A 24 -1.01 -4.15 -19.14
N ASN A 25 -0.01 -5.01 -19.18
CA ASN A 25 0.90 -5.27 -20.30
C ASN A 25 1.82 -4.09 -20.68
N SER A 26 1.90 -3.04 -19.85
CA SER A 26 2.88 -1.96 -20.08
C SER A 26 4.30 -2.52 -20.03
N PRO A 27 5.10 -2.39 -21.11
CA PRO A 27 6.45 -2.97 -21.22
C PRO A 27 7.49 -2.03 -20.59
N ILE A 28 7.44 -1.86 -19.24
CA ILE A 28 8.19 -0.83 -18.53
C ILE A 28 9.70 -0.96 -18.76
N ARG A 29 10.26 -2.19 -18.64
CA ARG A 29 11.69 -2.41 -18.88
C ARG A 29 12.09 -1.94 -20.27
N GLN A 30 11.36 -2.40 -21.28
CA GLN A 30 11.69 -2.09 -22.69
C GLN A 30 11.66 -0.59 -22.94
N VAL A 31 10.62 0.11 -22.47
CA VAL A 31 10.48 1.56 -22.65
C VAL A 31 11.62 2.31 -21.97
N MET A 32 11.95 1.95 -20.71
CA MET A 32 13.02 2.60 -19.97
C MET A 32 14.41 2.36 -20.58
N GLU A 33 14.68 1.13 -21.04
CA GLU A 33 15.95 0.79 -21.68
C GLU A 33 16.10 1.48 -23.05
N GLN A 34 15.01 1.61 -23.81
CA GLN A 34 15.01 2.34 -25.09
C GLN A 34 15.22 3.84 -24.90
N GLU A 35 14.57 4.43 -23.91
CA GLU A 35 14.63 5.87 -23.68
C GLU A 35 15.95 6.32 -23.03
N PHE A 36 16.42 5.57 -22.04
CA PHE A 36 17.57 5.99 -21.22
C PHE A 36 18.87 5.24 -21.51
N HIS A 37 18.83 4.20 -22.34
CA HIS A 37 19.98 3.34 -22.67
C HIS A 37 20.67 2.76 -21.44
N ILE A 38 19.91 2.45 -20.36
CA ILE A 38 20.40 1.91 -19.10
C ILE A 38 19.71 0.57 -18.85
N PRO A 39 20.45 -0.51 -18.50
CA PRO A 39 19.84 -1.77 -18.08
C PRO A 39 18.85 -1.55 -16.94
N THR A 40 17.62 -2.02 -17.09
CA THR A 40 16.52 -1.72 -16.19
C THR A 40 15.91 -2.98 -15.58
N GLU A 41 15.83 -3.03 -14.25
CA GLU A 41 15.01 -4.01 -13.53
C GLU A 41 13.73 -3.35 -13.01
N VAL A 42 12.62 -4.09 -13.07
CA VAL A 42 11.31 -3.59 -12.64
C VAL A 42 10.80 -4.43 -11.46
N LEU A 43 10.49 -3.75 -10.38
CA LEU A 43 9.93 -4.33 -9.16
C LEU A 43 8.59 -3.66 -8.82
N ASN A 44 7.74 -4.38 -8.11
CA ASN A 44 6.63 -3.76 -7.39
C ASN A 44 7.16 -2.69 -6.43
N ASP A 45 6.38 -1.65 -6.17
CA ASP A 45 6.77 -0.48 -5.37
C ASP A 45 7.10 -0.83 -3.91
N ALA A 46 6.33 -1.71 -3.26
CA ALA A 46 6.61 -2.14 -1.89
C ALA A 46 7.87 -3.05 -1.83
N ASN A 47 8.07 -3.92 -2.81
CA ASN A 47 9.30 -4.70 -2.94
C ASN A 47 10.53 -3.79 -3.16
N ALA A 48 10.40 -2.75 -3.96
CA ALA A 48 11.47 -1.78 -4.17
C ALA A 48 11.76 -0.96 -2.90
N ALA A 49 10.72 -0.60 -2.13
CA ALA A 49 10.89 0.04 -0.83
C ALA A 49 11.65 -0.86 0.14
N ALA A 50 11.31 -2.15 0.22
CA ALA A 50 12.00 -3.11 1.06
C ALA A 50 13.49 -3.25 0.69
N LEU A 51 13.79 -3.26 -0.61
CA LEU A 51 15.18 -3.29 -1.09
C LEU A 51 15.93 -2.00 -0.73
N GLY A 52 15.28 -0.84 -0.86
CA GLY A 52 15.83 0.46 -0.48
C GLY A 52 16.14 0.55 1.01
N GLU A 53 15.22 0.07 1.87
CA GLU A 53 15.42 0.01 3.32
C GLU A 53 16.62 -0.90 3.71
N ALA A 54 16.77 -2.03 3.03
CA ALA A 54 17.90 -2.91 3.25
C ALA A 54 19.23 -2.33 2.73
N TRP A 55 19.21 -1.51 1.69
CA TRP A 55 20.40 -0.90 1.10
C TRP A 55 20.90 0.30 1.90
N ILE A 56 20.06 1.28 2.14
CA ILE A 56 20.45 2.58 2.75
C ILE A 56 19.57 3.02 3.93
N GLY A 57 18.46 2.31 4.20
CA GLY A 57 17.48 2.68 5.22
C GLY A 57 17.67 1.98 6.56
N ALA A 58 16.57 1.81 7.29
CA ALA A 58 16.53 1.27 8.66
C ALA A 58 16.96 -0.20 8.73
N ALA A 59 16.83 -0.95 7.62
CA ALA A 59 17.22 -2.36 7.54
C ALA A 59 18.63 -2.58 6.97
N LYS A 60 19.44 -1.52 6.86
CA LYS A 60 20.81 -1.62 6.30
C LYS A 60 21.64 -2.68 7.02
N GLY A 61 22.24 -3.59 6.21
CA GLY A 61 23.06 -4.68 6.67
C GLY A 61 22.29 -5.90 7.20
N LYS A 62 20.96 -5.86 7.21
CA LYS A 62 20.11 -7.02 7.52
C LYS A 62 19.86 -7.83 6.25
N LYS A 63 19.81 -9.17 6.42
CA LYS A 63 19.57 -10.11 5.30
C LYS A 63 18.14 -10.60 5.24
N ASP A 64 17.48 -10.66 6.39
CA ASP A 64 16.11 -11.15 6.55
C ASP A 64 15.28 -9.99 7.13
N VAL A 65 14.36 -9.49 6.32
CA VAL A 65 13.61 -8.24 6.58
C VAL A 65 12.20 -8.38 6.05
N VAL A 66 11.24 -7.89 6.81
CA VAL A 66 9.89 -7.61 6.34
C VAL A 66 9.67 -6.12 6.44
N VAL A 67 9.28 -5.50 5.34
CA VAL A 67 8.89 -4.09 5.28
C VAL A 67 7.40 -4.03 4.96
N VAL A 68 6.66 -3.28 5.77
CA VAL A 68 5.25 -2.99 5.54
C VAL A 68 5.12 -1.51 5.21
N THR A 69 4.51 -1.20 4.08
CA THR A 69 4.21 0.19 3.69
C THR A 69 2.75 0.49 3.96
N ILE A 70 2.47 1.53 4.73
CA ILE A 70 1.12 2.00 5.04
C ILE A 70 0.90 3.35 4.37
N GLY A 71 0.04 3.36 3.38
CA GLY A 71 -0.30 4.54 2.58
C GLY A 71 -1.75 4.48 2.12
N THR A 72 -2.02 4.81 0.86
CA THR A 72 -3.34 4.63 0.23
C THR A 72 -3.83 3.18 0.40
N GLY A 73 -2.92 2.21 0.25
CA GLY A 73 -3.13 0.81 0.56
C GLY A 73 -2.15 0.32 1.64
N VAL A 74 -2.06 -0.99 1.80
CA VAL A 74 -1.05 -1.68 2.59
C VAL A 74 -0.23 -2.56 1.66
N GLY A 75 1.04 -2.22 1.49
CA GLY A 75 1.97 -3.02 0.72
C GLY A 75 2.97 -3.77 1.60
N GLY A 76 3.69 -4.70 1.02
CA GLY A 76 4.74 -5.41 1.72
C GLY A 76 5.87 -5.85 0.81
N GLY A 77 7.06 -5.96 1.39
CA GLY A 77 8.22 -6.54 0.74
C GLY A 77 9.01 -7.39 1.72
N ILE A 78 9.45 -8.54 1.28
CA ILE A 78 10.16 -9.51 2.11
C ILE A 78 11.53 -9.77 1.50
N LEU A 79 12.58 -9.63 2.29
CA LEU A 79 13.91 -10.10 1.96
C LEU A 79 14.21 -11.38 2.75
N MET A 80 14.80 -12.36 2.08
CA MET A 80 15.40 -13.54 2.70
C MET A 80 16.81 -13.75 2.14
N ASN A 81 17.78 -13.90 3.02
CA ASN A 81 19.19 -13.99 2.64
C ASN A 81 19.67 -12.83 1.73
N GLY A 82 19.13 -11.62 1.96
CA GLY A 82 19.48 -10.41 1.20
C GLY A 82 18.86 -10.33 -0.20
N LYS A 83 17.88 -11.17 -0.52
CA LYS A 83 17.19 -11.19 -1.82
C LYS A 83 15.69 -11.01 -1.60
N ILE A 84 15.03 -10.30 -2.51
CA ILE A 84 13.57 -10.17 -2.51
C ILE A 84 12.95 -11.56 -2.69
N LEU A 85 12.05 -11.89 -1.78
CA LEU A 85 11.21 -13.09 -1.84
C LEU A 85 10.00 -12.80 -2.74
N LEU A 86 10.04 -13.31 -3.95
CA LEU A 86 8.92 -13.15 -4.88
C LEU A 86 7.88 -14.29 -4.76
N GLY A 87 8.27 -15.45 -4.22
CA GLY A 87 7.44 -16.64 -4.20
C GLY A 87 7.25 -17.27 -5.59
N ALA A 88 6.42 -18.29 -5.66
CA ALA A 88 6.21 -19.06 -6.89
C ALA A 88 5.50 -18.24 -7.99
N SER A 89 4.60 -17.34 -7.60
CA SER A 89 3.78 -16.52 -8.50
C SER A 89 4.22 -15.05 -8.59
N GLY A 90 5.21 -14.63 -7.82
CA GLY A 90 5.68 -13.23 -7.78
C GLY A 90 5.00 -12.35 -6.74
N PHE A 91 4.12 -12.88 -5.87
CA PHE A 91 3.25 -12.13 -4.98
C PHE A 91 3.49 -12.40 -3.48
N ALA A 92 4.65 -12.93 -3.09
CA ALA A 92 4.90 -13.29 -1.69
C ALA A 92 4.82 -12.10 -0.72
N GLY A 93 5.07 -10.88 -1.19
CA GLY A 93 5.03 -9.65 -0.39
C GLY A 93 3.66 -8.97 -0.30
N GLU A 94 2.59 -9.53 -0.81
CA GLU A 94 1.24 -8.92 -0.81
C GLU A 94 0.57 -8.98 0.58
N LEU A 95 1.23 -8.39 1.59
CA LEU A 95 0.83 -8.46 3.00
C LEU A 95 -0.51 -7.75 3.27
N GLY A 96 -0.84 -6.72 2.50
CA GLY A 96 -2.12 -6.01 2.61
C GLY A 96 -3.33 -6.87 2.26
N HIS A 97 -3.13 -7.97 1.53
CA HIS A 97 -4.20 -8.88 1.12
C HIS A 97 -4.35 -10.12 2.01
N ILE A 98 -3.63 -10.16 3.14
CA ILE A 98 -3.85 -11.18 4.18
C ILE A 98 -5.22 -10.94 4.83
N PRO A 99 -6.14 -11.92 4.84
CA PRO A 99 -7.41 -11.80 5.54
C PRO A 99 -7.20 -11.70 7.05
N VAL A 100 -7.66 -10.60 7.65
CA VAL A 100 -7.62 -10.37 9.11
C VAL A 100 -9.01 -10.39 9.73
N GLN A 101 -10.06 -10.28 8.90
CA GLN A 101 -11.44 -10.31 9.32
C GLN A 101 -12.21 -11.37 8.54
N TYR A 102 -12.65 -12.44 9.23
CA TYR A 102 -13.51 -13.45 8.61
C TYR A 102 -14.83 -12.82 8.13
N GLU A 103 -15.25 -13.13 6.90
CA GLU A 103 -16.43 -12.53 6.24
C GLU A 103 -16.44 -10.99 6.18
N GLY A 104 -15.28 -10.36 6.32
CA GLY A 104 -15.12 -8.91 6.25
C GLY A 104 -15.42 -8.30 4.86
N GLU A 105 -15.07 -7.04 4.70
CA GLU A 105 -15.29 -6.28 3.45
C GLU A 105 -14.71 -6.98 2.23
N MET A 106 -15.41 -6.90 1.09
CA MET A 106 -14.92 -7.44 -0.18
C MET A 106 -13.71 -6.62 -0.65
N CYS A 107 -12.62 -7.30 -0.95
CA CYS A 107 -11.42 -6.69 -1.50
C CYS A 107 -11.37 -6.81 -3.02
N THR A 108 -10.73 -5.83 -3.67
CA THR A 108 -10.50 -5.84 -5.13
C THR A 108 -9.66 -7.04 -5.60
N CYS A 109 -8.90 -7.68 -4.72
CA CYS A 109 -8.16 -8.91 -5.02
C CYS A 109 -9.05 -10.16 -5.11
N GLY A 110 -10.34 -10.06 -4.80
CA GLY A 110 -11.31 -11.16 -4.77
C GLY A 110 -11.50 -11.83 -3.41
N ASN A 111 -10.65 -11.55 -2.43
CA ASN A 111 -10.78 -12.00 -1.05
C ASN A 111 -11.72 -11.11 -0.24
N ARG A 112 -12.07 -11.57 0.98
CA ARG A 112 -12.76 -10.75 1.98
C ARG A 112 -11.87 -10.52 3.18
N GLY A 113 -12.06 -9.35 3.82
CA GLY A 113 -11.42 -9.04 5.09
C GLY A 113 -9.93 -8.78 5.03
N CYS A 114 -9.39 -8.37 3.90
CA CYS A 114 -7.97 -8.05 3.73
C CYS A 114 -7.52 -6.92 4.66
N LEU A 115 -6.32 -7.03 5.22
CA LEU A 115 -5.71 -6.05 6.12
C LEU A 115 -5.79 -4.61 5.57
N GLU A 116 -5.59 -4.42 4.29
CA GLU A 116 -5.66 -3.11 3.63
C GLU A 116 -6.98 -2.37 3.89
N HIS A 117 -8.11 -3.10 3.94
CA HIS A 117 -9.42 -2.50 4.21
C HIS A 117 -9.58 -1.94 5.62
N TYR A 118 -8.71 -2.32 6.53
CA TYR A 118 -8.75 -1.90 7.94
C TYR A 118 -7.55 -1.02 8.31
N GLY A 119 -6.35 -1.38 7.88
CA GLY A 119 -5.10 -0.75 8.29
C GLY A 119 -4.54 0.32 7.33
N SER A 120 -5.15 0.55 6.16
CA SER A 120 -4.67 1.60 5.25
C SER A 120 -5.13 2.99 5.66
N THR A 121 -4.41 4.02 5.17
CA THR A 121 -4.85 5.43 5.31
C THR A 121 -6.20 5.65 4.62
N SER A 122 -6.47 4.97 3.50
CA SER A 122 -7.78 5.04 2.85
C SER A 122 -8.90 4.48 3.73
N ALA A 123 -8.64 3.42 4.49
CA ALA A 123 -9.60 2.88 5.46
C ALA A 123 -9.88 3.89 6.58
N LEU A 124 -8.84 4.53 7.12
CA LEU A 124 -8.98 5.60 8.11
C LEU A 124 -9.81 6.77 7.57
N VAL A 125 -9.49 7.26 6.38
CA VAL A 125 -10.24 8.34 5.71
C VAL A 125 -11.70 7.97 5.52
N ARG A 126 -11.99 6.73 5.11
CA ARG A 126 -13.36 6.23 4.93
C ARG A 126 -14.14 6.25 6.25
N LYS A 127 -13.56 5.79 7.36
CA LYS A 127 -14.18 5.82 8.69
C LYS A 127 -14.50 7.25 9.13
N VAL A 128 -13.57 8.19 8.95
CA VAL A 128 -13.78 9.60 9.32
C VAL A 128 -14.82 10.26 8.45
N ARG A 129 -14.83 10.02 7.13
CA ARG A 129 -15.88 10.53 6.23
C ARG A 129 -17.26 10.01 6.59
N TRP A 130 -17.35 8.74 6.97
CA TRP A 130 -18.62 8.18 7.45
C TRP A 130 -19.09 8.90 8.74
N ALA A 131 -18.19 9.14 9.71
CA ALA A 131 -18.54 9.89 10.93
C ALA A 131 -18.98 11.34 10.65
N ILE A 132 -18.43 11.98 9.60
CA ILE A 132 -18.88 13.31 9.14
C ILE A 132 -20.29 13.21 8.54
N GLN A 133 -20.58 12.23 7.72
CA GLN A 133 -21.89 12.01 7.11
C GLN A 133 -22.98 11.73 8.15
N GLU A 134 -22.65 10.98 9.21
CA GLU A 134 -23.52 10.73 10.35
C GLU A 134 -23.68 11.95 11.29
N GLY A 135 -23.02 13.08 11.01
CA GLY A 135 -23.10 14.29 11.82
C GLY A 135 -22.32 14.26 13.12
N ALA A 136 -21.50 13.21 13.34
CA ALA A 136 -20.68 13.10 14.56
C ALA A 136 -19.51 14.09 14.58
N ILE A 137 -19.11 14.60 13.41
CA ILE A 137 -18.05 15.62 13.26
C ILE A 137 -18.70 16.83 12.57
N ALA A 138 -18.98 17.88 13.35
CA ALA A 138 -19.65 19.07 12.84
C ALA A 138 -18.72 19.95 11.98
N GLY A 139 -19.29 20.66 10.99
CA GLY A 139 -18.60 21.68 10.22
C GLY A 139 -17.60 21.17 9.18
N ALA A 140 -17.56 19.84 8.89
CA ALA A 140 -16.59 19.24 7.99
C ALA A 140 -17.20 18.70 6.67
N ALA A 141 -18.47 18.96 6.38
CA ALA A 141 -19.20 18.36 5.23
C ALA A 141 -18.50 18.59 3.87
N ASP A 142 -17.98 19.79 3.64
CA ASP A 142 -17.31 20.17 2.38
C ASP A 142 -15.76 20.15 2.48
N THR A 143 -15.22 19.58 3.56
CA THR A 143 -13.78 19.58 3.78
C THR A 143 -13.14 18.39 3.07
N PRO A 144 -12.03 18.59 2.32
CA PRO A 144 -11.24 17.48 1.81
C PRO A 144 -10.57 16.75 2.97
N VAL A 145 -11.08 15.55 3.26
CA VAL A 145 -10.54 14.69 4.33
C VAL A 145 -9.40 13.83 3.77
N ASP A 146 -8.20 14.04 4.30
CA ASP A 146 -7.02 13.21 4.08
C ASP A 146 -6.34 12.86 5.41
N GLY A 147 -5.27 12.08 5.36
CA GLY A 147 -4.53 11.70 6.57
C GLY A 147 -4.02 12.91 7.36
N ARG A 148 -3.53 13.96 6.69
CA ARG A 148 -3.00 15.18 7.36
C ARG A 148 -4.10 15.90 8.12
N TRP A 149 -5.26 16.06 7.49
CA TRP A 149 -6.42 16.68 8.12
C TRP A 149 -6.85 15.87 9.37
N ILE A 150 -6.91 14.54 9.28
CA ILE A 150 -7.29 13.66 10.39
C ILE A 150 -6.34 13.84 11.58
N PHE A 151 -5.05 13.78 11.35
CA PHE A 151 -4.06 13.98 12.42
C PHE A 151 -4.11 15.40 13.00
N ALA A 152 -4.35 16.43 12.19
CA ALA A 152 -4.55 17.80 12.68
C ALA A 152 -5.79 17.90 13.58
N GLN A 153 -6.92 17.31 13.19
CA GLN A 153 -8.14 17.28 14.01
C GLN A 153 -7.92 16.53 15.35
N ALA A 154 -7.23 15.41 15.31
CA ALA A 154 -6.89 14.66 16.53
C ALA A 154 -6.02 15.51 17.48
N THR A 155 -5.03 16.23 16.93
CA THR A 155 -4.12 17.10 17.70
C THR A 155 -4.84 18.30 18.31
N THR A 156 -5.85 18.85 17.64
CA THR A 156 -6.67 19.96 18.14
C THR A 156 -7.77 19.53 19.12
N GLY A 157 -7.83 18.25 19.47
CA GLY A 157 -8.71 17.73 20.51
C GLY A 157 -10.09 17.27 20.03
N ASN A 158 -10.27 17.01 18.74
CA ASN A 158 -11.52 16.43 18.25
C ASN A 158 -11.65 14.98 18.76
N VAL A 159 -12.47 14.78 19.78
CA VAL A 159 -12.60 13.49 20.50
C VAL A 159 -13.10 12.35 19.62
N VAL A 160 -13.96 12.65 18.62
CA VAL A 160 -14.47 11.63 17.68
C VAL A 160 -13.34 11.14 16.78
N VAL A 161 -12.56 12.08 16.23
CA VAL A 161 -11.42 11.74 15.38
C VAL A 161 -10.33 11.01 16.20
N GLN A 162 -10.06 11.44 17.42
CA GLN A 162 -9.13 10.75 18.32
C GLN A 162 -9.54 9.29 18.55
N LYS A 163 -10.82 9.05 18.82
CA LYS A 163 -11.36 7.69 19.01
C LYS A 163 -11.19 6.83 17.76
N ILE A 164 -11.57 7.37 16.57
CA ILE A 164 -11.42 6.65 15.30
C ILE A 164 -9.94 6.33 15.03
N LEU A 165 -9.05 7.28 15.31
CA LEU A 165 -7.60 7.09 15.13
C LEU A 165 -7.07 6.02 16.08
N GLN A 166 -7.50 6.01 17.33
CA GLN A 166 -7.11 4.99 18.31
C GLN A 166 -7.57 3.59 17.87
N GLU A 167 -8.82 3.44 17.44
CA GLU A 167 -9.36 2.18 16.93
C GLU A 167 -8.67 1.70 15.63
N TRP A 168 -8.09 2.62 14.86
CA TRP A 168 -7.34 2.28 13.66
C TRP A 168 -5.91 1.83 13.97
N ILE A 169 -5.31 2.33 15.06
CA ILE A 169 -3.95 1.95 15.52
C ILE A 169 -3.95 0.58 16.21
N GLU A 170 -5.01 0.23 16.93
CA GLU A 170 -5.18 -1.06 17.64
C GLU A 170 -5.53 -2.20 16.68
#